data_a53720bb4e71ac97fabd86a5685c6c77
#
_entry.id   a53720bb4e71ac97fabd86a5685c6c77
#
_cell.length_a   1.000
_cell.length_b   1.000
_cell.length_c   1.000
_cell.angle_alpha   90.00
_cell.angle_beta   90.00
_cell.angle_gamma   90.00
#
_symmetry.space_group_name_H-M   'P 1'
#
loop_
_entity.id
_entity.type
_entity.pdbx_description
1 polymer ?
#
loop_
_entity_poly.entity_id
_entity_poly.type
_entity_poly.pdbx_seq_one_letter_code
_entity_poly.pdbx_strand_id
1 'polypeptide(L)'
;MKKFLAPFFVFFLFIISCIILPLPSHAAVTPDTSEIRDGIRFSECVRPYDGGVLIANYGSQHKMPGIDEIKGYILYQKNGQTKTLIPPGVLQYPSGIAVKDDYLFVCDGEHLRVYQLQHPEKAPQTITFPKPYWLKAAAVDGNTLYVSSDNVGQIFTLDITHPENMSRVQPKKWLELQGVKCMAVGDGVMYITALPENGPDVDETKVENIIFCVRDLKHPKAETFFSRKMYSGDPAADKNISVYYEGITLSEDNYALYITDHRVKTGAILVLDIGTREMRVIYEEEGLDPSDLTQTEKALFIPDMKNHRVLKLEL
;
A
#
# COMPACT_ATOMS: atom_id res chain seq x y z
N MET A 1 -27.30 13.51 84.55
CA MET A 1 -27.82 14.07 83.32
C MET A 1 -26.61 14.60 82.53
N LYS A 2 -26.15 13.85 81.55
CA LYS A 2 -25.06 14.25 80.64
C LYS A 2 -25.69 14.54 79.27
N LYS A 3 -25.59 15.78 78.80
CA LYS A 3 -26.03 16.19 77.45
C LYS A 3 -24.95 15.84 76.44
N PHE A 4 -25.31 15.02 75.42
CA PHE A 4 -24.49 14.72 74.25
C PHE A 4 -24.71 15.85 73.21
N LEU A 5 -23.63 16.53 72.83
CA LEU A 5 -23.60 17.40 71.65
C LEU A 5 -23.19 16.56 70.45
N ALA A 6 -23.98 16.58 69.37
CA ALA A 6 -23.63 15.98 68.10
C ALA A 6 -22.89 17.01 67.22
N PRO A 7 -21.82 16.64 66.51
CA PRO A 7 -21.17 17.57 65.58
C PRO A 7 -21.90 17.58 64.25
N PHE A 8 -22.21 18.79 63.79
CA PHE A 8 -22.67 19.10 62.45
C PHE A 8 -21.51 18.94 61.45
N PHE A 9 -21.59 17.94 60.54
CA PHE A 9 -20.70 17.84 59.39
C PHE A 9 -21.28 18.67 58.25
N VAL A 10 -20.61 19.78 57.90
CA VAL A 10 -20.93 20.56 56.71
C VAL A 10 -20.17 19.94 55.54
N PHE A 11 -20.90 19.28 54.61
CA PHE A 11 -20.38 18.83 53.34
C PHE A 11 -20.25 19.99 52.35
N PHE A 12 -19.02 20.42 52.10
CA PHE A 12 -18.71 21.35 51.00
C PHE A 12 -18.69 20.53 49.69
N LEU A 13 -19.73 20.66 48.86
CA LEU A 13 -19.76 20.16 47.50
C LEU A 13 -18.89 21.10 46.64
N PHE A 14 -17.67 20.65 46.31
CA PHE A 14 -16.91 21.28 45.25
C PHE A 14 -17.46 20.86 43.89
N ILE A 15 -18.25 21.72 43.24
CA ILE A 15 -18.61 21.56 41.81
C ILE A 15 -17.41 21.99 40.99
N ILE A 16 -16.60 21.03 40.56
CA ILE A 16 -15.56 21.29 39.54
C ILE A 16 -16.31 21.42 38.21
N SER A 17 -16.54 22.68 37.82
CA SER A 17 -17.00 22.99 36.47
C SER A 17 -15.84 22.72 35.50
N CYS A 18 -15.81 21.54 34.87
CA CYS A 18 -14.92 21.29 33.73
C CYS A 18 -15.34 22.24 32.60
N ILE A 19 -14.62 23.32 32.42
CA ILE A 19 -14.70 24.13 31.22
C ILE A 19 -14.04 23.27 30.13
N ILE A 20 -14.85 22.60 29.31
CA ILE A 20 -14.40 21.96 28.07
C ILE A 20 -14.08 23.12 27.13
N LEU A 21 -12.82 23.54 27.12
CA LEU A 21 -12.31 24.39 26.06
C LEU A 21 -12.38 23.57 24.76
N PRO A 22 -13.00 24.11 23.69
CA PRO A 22 -12.93 23.44 22.41
C PRO A 22 -11.45 23.31 22.02
N LEU A 23 -11.01 22.09 21.77
CA LEU A 23 -9.69 21.85 21.19
C LEU A 23 -9.63 22.66 19.89
N PRO A 24 -8.54 23.40 19.63
CA PRO A 24 -8.39 24.10 18.38
C PRO A 24 -8.55 23.08 17.25
N SER A 25 -9.49 23.36 16.34
CA SER A 25 -9.59 22.62 15.09
C SER A 25 -8.22 22.75 14.41
N HIS A 26 -7.45 21.67 14.39
CA HIS A 26 -6.24 21.64 13.58
C HIS A 26 -6.72 21.79 12.14
N ALA A 27 -6.49 22.97 11.56
CA ALA A 27 -6.57 23.14 10.13
C ALA A 27 -5.71 22.00 9.54
N ALA A 28 -6.27 21.21 8.63
CA ALA A 28 -5.55 20.16 7.95
C ALA A 28 -4.32 20.82 7.29
N VAL A 29 -3.14 20.58 7.85
CA VAL A 29 -1.90 21.03 7.24
C VAL A 29 -1.78 20.20 5.97
N THR A 30 -1.91 20.86 4.83
CA THR A 30 -1.64 20.22 3.54
C THR A 30 -0.14 19.87 3.55
N PRO A 31 0.24 18.61 3.43
CA PRO A 31 1.65 18.25 3.45
C PRO A 31 2.38 18.91 2.28
N ASP A 32 3.64 19.28 2.49
CA ASP A 32 4.50 19.73 1.40
C ASP A 32 4.64 18.61 0.38
N THR A 33 4.52 18.95 -0.90
CA THR A 33 4.56 17.99 -1.99
C THR A 33 5.67 18.31 -2.97
N SER A 34 6.27 17.27 -3.53
CA SER A 34 7.16 17.36 -4.68
C SER A 34 6.95 16.15 -5.61
N GLU A 35 7.52 16.21 -6.82
CA GLU A 35 7.30 15.19 -7.83
C GLU A 35 8.62 14.71 -8.43
N ILE A 36 8.67 13.42 -8.73
CA ILE A 36 9.69 12.81 -9.58
C ILE A 36 9.03 12.53 -10.93
N ARG A 37 9.53 13.13 -12.01
CA ARG A 37 9.01 12.94 -13.37
C ARG A 37 10.06 12.40 -14.34
N ASP A 38 11.34 12.58 -14.02
CA ASP A 38 12.43 12.19 -14.91
C ASP A 38 12.45 10.68 -15.17
N GLY A 39 12.25 10.33 -16.44
CA GLY A 39 12.21 8.95 -16.91
C GLY A 39 10.97 8.13 -16.49
N ILE A 40 10.00 8.70 -15.78
CA ILE A 40 8.80 7.98 -15.32
C ILE A 40 7.80 7.77 -16.46
N ARG A 41 7.32 6.52 -16.60
CA ARG A 41 6.22 6.13 -17.49
C ARG A 41 5.42 5.00 -16.85
N PHE A 42 4.16 5.26 -16.48
CA PHE A 42 3.28 4.27 -15.86
C PHE A 42 3.91 3.64 -14.62
N SER A 43 4.30 4.49 -13.64
CA SER A 43 4.87 4.03 -12.37
C SER A 43 3.84 3.22 -11.58
N GLU A 44 4.22 2.02 -11.16
CA GLU A 44 3.31 1.07 -10.51
C GLU A 44 3.66 0.84 -9.04
N CYS A 45 4.94 0.78 -8.72
CA CYS A 45 5.40 0.47 -7.38
C CYS A 45 6.70 1.21 -7.05
N VAL A 46 6.86 1.60 -5.79
CA VAL A 46 8.07 2.25 -5.27
C VAL A 46 8.52 1.54 -3.99
N ARG A 47 9.84 1.30 -3.85
CA ARG A 47 10.41 0.77 -2.60
C ARG A 47 11.71 1.49 -2.24
N PRO A 48 11.96 1.73 -0.94
CA PRO A 48 13.20 2.33 -0.49
C PRO A 48 14.39 1.39 -0.72
N TYR A 49 15.53 1.97 -1.09
CA TYR A 49 16.80 1.26 -1.21
C TYR A 49 17.96 2.24 -1.08
N ASP A 50 18.95 1.94 -0.26
CA ASP A 50 20.22 2.66 -0.11
C ASP A 50 20.05 4.19 -0.07
N GLY A 51 19.11 4.70 0.75
CA GLY A 51 18.84 6.14 0.91
C GLY A 51 18.19 6.82 -0.30
N GLY A 52 17.72 6.05 -1.27
CA GLY A 52 16.90 6.45 -2.40
C GLY A 52 15.68 5.57 -2.54
N VAL A 53 15.06 5.57 -3.73
CA VAL A 53 13.91 4.75 -4.06
C VAL A 53 14.08 4.04 -5.40
N LEU A 54 13.65 2.78 -5.45
CA LEU A 54 13.47 2.02 -6.69
C LEU A 54 12.04 2.24 -7.18
N ILE A 55 11.87 2.45 -8.48
CA ILE A 55 10.59 2.77 -9.09
C ILE A 55 10.35 1.77 -10.23
N ALA A 56 9.31 0.95 -10.07
CA ALA A 56 8.84 0.06 -11.13
C ALA A 56 7.96 0.84 -12.10
N ASN A 57 8.31 0.80 -13.38
CA ASN A 57 7.54 1.37 -14.46
C ASN A 57 6.97 0.23 -15.28
N TYR A 58 5.64 0.10 -15.25
CA TYR A 58 4.92 -1.03 -15.85
C TYR A 58 5.06 -1.08 -17.38
N GLY A 59 5.22 0.09 -18.00
CA GLY A 59 5.23 0.21 -19.45
C GLY A 59 3.82 0.25 -20.04
N SER A 60 3.72 0.42 -21.35
CA SER A 60 2.42 0.41 -22.05
C SER A 60 2.16 -0.97 -22.65
N GLN A 61 1.04 -1.60 -22.29
CA GLN A 61 0.61 -2.89 -22.86
C GLN A 61 0.13 -2.79 -24.31
N HIS A 62 -0.25 -1.60 -24.76
CA HIS A 62 -0.80 -1.38 -26.08
C HIS A 62 -0.14 -0.17 -26.73
N LYS A 63 0.09 -0.27 -28.04
CA LYS A 63 0.36 0.92 -28.85
C LYS A 63 -0.85 1.85 -28.72
N MET A 64 -0.70 2.91 -27.97
CA MET A 64 -1.66 4.01 -27.99
C MET A 64 -1.33 4.92 -29.16
N PRO A 65 -2.30 5.55 -29.84
CA PRO A 65 -2.02 6.50 -30.89
C PRO A 65 -1.04 7.58 -30.38
N GLY A 66 0.16 7.65 -31.00
CA GLY A 66 1.19 8.62 -30.64
C GLY A 66 2.11 8.21 -29.48
N ILE A 67 1.96 6.99 -28.91
CA ILE A 67 2.86 6.44 -27.89
C ILE A 67 3.42 5.10 -28.39
N ASP A 68 4.74 5.01 -28.52
CA ASP A 68 5.40 3.74 -28.80
C ASP A 68 5.22 2.76 -27.64
N GLU A 69 5.19 1.46 -27.96
CA GLU A 69 5.18 0.41 -26.93
C GLU A 69 6.43 0.55 -26.04
N ILE A 70 6.22 0.86 -24.77
CA ILE A 70 7.29 0.96 -23.79
C ILE A 70 7.26 -0.31 -22.94
N LYS A 71 8.31 -1.12 -23.03
CA LYS A 71 8.50 -2.28 -22.14
C LYS A 71 8.83 -1.83 -20.73
N GLY A 72 8.49 -2.67 -19.76
CA GLY A 72 8.74 -2.38 -18.36
C GLY A 72 10.23 -2.20 -18.02
N TYR A 73 10.50 -1.42 -17.00
CA TYR A 73 11.86 -1.09 -16.54
C TYR A 73 11.86 -0.65 -15.08
N ILE A 74 13.04 -0.61 -14.45
CA ILE A 74 13.22 -0.13 -13.09
C ILE A 74 14.16 1.07 -13.09
N LEU A 75 13.73 2.14 -12.41
CA LEU A 75 14.57 3.31 -12.13
C LEU A 75 15.06 3.27 -10.67
N TYR A 76 16.18 3.91 -10.43
CA TYR A 76 16.67 4.25 -9.10
C TYR A 76 16.82 5.75 -9.01
N GLN A 77 16.18 6.36 -8.01
CA GLN A 77 16.24 7.79 -7.75
C GLN A 77 16.86 8.03 -6.38
N LYS A 78 17.89 8.86 -6.33
CA LYS A 78 18.58 9.29 -5.10
C LYS A 78 19.10 10.70 -5.26
N ASN A 79 18.93 11.57 -4.25
CA ASN A 79 19.43 12.94 -4.22
C ASN A 79 19.05 13.78 -5.45
N GLY A 80 17.80 13.64 -5.92
CA GLY A 80 17.30 14.38 -7.09
C GLY A 80 17.78 13.84 -8.45
N GLN A 81 18.60 12.78 -8.47
CA GLN A 81 19.06 12.15 -9.69
C GLN A 81 18.37 10.83 -9.95
N THR A 82 17.89 10.63 -11.17
CA THR A 82 17.28 9.38 -11.63
C THR A 82 18.20 8.65 -12.57
N LYS A 83 18.41 7.35 -12.38
CA LYS A 83 19.14 6.48 -13.30
C LYS A 83 18.33 5.21 -13.61
N THR A 84 18.49 4.70 -14.82
CA THR A 84 17.94 3.40 -15.18
C THR A 84 18.76 2.29 -14.52
N LEU A 85 18.09 1.48 -13.70
CA LEU A 85 18.70 0.31 -13.04
C LEU A 85 18.53 -0.94 -13.91
N ILE A 86 17.31 -1.21 -14.37
CA ILE A 86 16.98 -2.29 -15.30
C ILE A 86 16.40 -1.64 -16.54
N PRO A 87 17.03 -1.77 -17.73
CA PRO A 87 16.62 -1.06 -18.93
C PRO A 87 15.28 -1.58 -19.49
N PRO A 88 14.57 -0.75 -20.29
CA PRO A 88 13.38 -1.18 -21.01
C PRO A 88 13.66 -2.39 -21.91
N GLY A 89 12.70 -3.32 -21.99
CA GLY A 89 12.78 -4.51 -22.83
C GLY A 89 13.31 -5.76 -22.11
N VAL A 90 13.83 -5.62 -20.88
CA VAL A 90 14.23 -6.76 -20.03
C VAL A 90 13.03 -7.31 -19.24
N LEU A 91 12.19 -6.41 -18.73
CA LEU A 91 10.94 -6.72 -18.05
C LEU A 91 9.76 -6.52 -19.01
N GLN A 92 8.69 -7.28 -18.80
CA GLN A 92 7.46 -7.14 -19.58
C GLN A 92 6.48 -6.20 -18.88
N TYR A 93 6.08 -6.56 -17.66
CA TYR A 93 5.03 -5.87 -16.90
C TYR A 93 5.39 -5.85 -15.40
N PRO A 94 6.46 -5.14 -15.01
CA PRO A 94 6.86 -5.08 -13.60
C PRO A 94 5.82 -4.31 -12.81
N SER A 95 5.11 -4.99 -11.94
CA SER A 95 4.09 -4.45 -11.05
C SER A 95 4.67 -4.23 -9.64
N GLY A 96 4.50 -5.17 -8.72
CA GLY A 96 5.03 -5.07 -7.37
C GLY A 96 6.53 -5.38 -7.31
N ILE A 97 7.25 -4.63 -6.51
CA ILE A 97 8.64 -4.92 -6.18
C ILE A 97 8.82 -5.02 -4.66
N ALA A 98 9.80 -5.81 -4.24
CA ALA A 98 10.25 -5.89 -2.85
C ALA A 98 11.78 -5.94 -2.81
N VAL A 99 12.35 -5.45 -1.72
CA VAL A 99 13.80 -5.44 -1.50
C VAL A 99 14.11 -6.18 -0.21
N LYS A 100 15.12 -7.03 -0.24
CA LYS A 100 15.74 -7.59 0.96
C LYS A 100 17.24 -7.59 0.76
N ASP A 101 17.93 -6.92 1.66
CA ASP A 101 19.39 -6.70 1.55
C ASP A 101 19.75 -6.15 0.16
N ASP A 102 20.63 -6.80 -0.56
CA ASP A 102 21.05 -6.41 -1.93
C ASP A 102 20.26 -7.15 -3.04
N TYR A 103 19.06 -7.66 -2.73
CA TYR A 103 18.24 -8.36 -3.72
C TYR A 103 16.93 -7.64 -3.98
N LEU A 104 16.61 -7.50 -5.26
CA LEU A 104 15.35 -6.95 -5.76
C LEU A 104 14.51 -8.08 -6.33
N PHE A 105 13.30 -8.21 -5.81
CA PHE A 105 12.27 -9.12 -6.28
C PHE A 105 11.26 -8.33 -7.10
N VAL A 106 11.01 -8.74 -8.33
CA VAL A 106 10.12 -8.05 -9.28
C VAL A 106 9.02 -8.99 -9.74
N CYS A 107 7.77 -8.65 -9.47
CA CYS A 107 6.60 -9.27 -10.08
C CYS A 107 6.52 -8.81 -11.54
N ASP A 108 6.74 -9.70 -12.50
CA ASP A 108 6.81 -9.43 -13.94
C ASP A 108 5.88 -10.36 -14.72
N GLY A 109 4.58 -10.05 -14.72
CA GLY A 109 3.56 -10.91 -15.28
C GLY A 109 3.44 -12.25 -14.53
N GLU A 110 3.68 -13.37 -15.20
CA GLU A 110 3.70 -14.72 -14.60
C GLU A 110 5.07 -15.08 -13.97
N HIS A 111 6.02 -14.16 -13.96
CA HIS A 111 7.37 -14.39 -13.49
C HIS A 111 7.71 -13.56 -12.26
N LEU A 112 8.37 -14.17 -11.29
CA LEU A 112 9.11 -13.44 -10.27
C LEU A 112 10.58 -13.40 -10.71
N ARG A 113 11.09 -12.19 -10.97
CA ARG A 113 12.48 -11.93 -11.34
C ARG A 113 13.27 -11.50 -10.11
N VAL A 114 14.44 -12.07 -9.91
CA VAL A 114 15.30 -11.77 -8.76
C VAL A 114 16.64 -11.26 -9.25
N TYR A 115 16.95 -10.00 -8.93
CA TYR A 115 18.18 -9.32 -9.31
C TYR A 115 19.05 -9.10 -8.08
N GLN A 116 20.37 -9.19 -8.27
CA GLN A 116 21.33 -8.69 -7.31
C GLN A 116 21.59 -7.21 -7.61
N LEU A 117 21.26 -6.32 -6.67
CA LEU A 117 21.31 -4.86 -6.86
C LEU A 117 22.73 -4.31 -7.08
N GLN A 118 23.74 -5.01 -6.59
CA GLN A 118 25.16 -4.67 -6.86
C GLN A 118 25.57 -5.00 -8.30
N HIS A 119 24.83 -5.89 -8.99
CA HIS A 119 25.11 -6.36 -10.34
C HIS A 119 23.81 -6.47 -11.17
N PRO A 120 23.07 -5.39 -11.35
CA PRO A 120 21.74 -5.42 -12.00
C PRO A 120 21.83 -5.75 -13.50
N GLU A 121 23.00 -5.65 -14.10
CA GLU A 121 23.28 -6.04 -15.48
C GLU A 121 23.32 -7.55 -15.72
N LYS A 122 23.48 -8.35 -14.65
CA LYS A 122 23.44 -9.81 -14.76
C LYS A 122 22.03 -10.31 -14.99
N ALA A 123 21.92 -11.43 -15.70
CA ALA A 123 20.63 -12.10 -15.90
C ALA A 123 19.97 -12.43 -14.54
N PRO A 124 18.69 -12.11 -14.36
CA PRO A 124 17.98 -12.42 -13.13
C PRO A 124 17.75 -13.92 -12.97
N GLN A 125 17.64 -14.36 -11.72
CA GLN A 125 16.97 -15.62 -11.45
C GLN A 125 15.49 -15.47 -11.71
N THR A 126 14.86 -16.51 -12.24
CA THR A 126 13.44 -16.48 -12.63
C THR A 126 12.70 -17.63 -12.01
N ILE A 127 11.61 -17.34 -11.32
CA ILE A 127 10.62 -18.31 -10.89
C ILE A 127 9.37 -18.08 -11.74
N THR A 128 8.93 -19.10 -12.47
CA THR A 128 7.72 -19.03 -13.30
C THR A 128 6.55 -19.61 -12.52
N PHE A 129 5.49 -18.81 -12.39
CA PHE A 129 4.24 -19.28 -11.84
C PHE A 129 3.40 -19.91 -12.96
N PRO A 130 2.75 -21.04 -12.74
CA PRO A 130 1.89 -21.64 -13.75
C PRO A 130 0.68 -20.74 -14.03
N LYS A 131 0.26 -20.68 -15.30
CA LYS A 131 -0.99 -19.98 -15.64
C LYS A 131 -2.17 -20.54 -14.86
N PRO A 132 -3.15 -19.72 -14.45
CA PRO A 132 -3.40 -18.35 -14.91
C PRO A 132 -2.80 -17.25 -14.00
N TYR A 133 -1.83 -17.53 -13.13
CA TYR A 133 -1.32 -16.57 -12.16
C TYR A 133 -0.64 -15.39 -12.85
N TRP A 134 -1.07 -14.19 -12.44
CA TRP A 134 -0.47 -12.92 -12.81
C TRP A 134 -0.09 -12.17 -11.54
N LEU A 135 1.20 -11.96 -11.34
CA LEU A 135 1.72 -11.44 -10.09
C LEU A 135 1.46 -9.93 -9.99
N LYS A 136 0.96 -9.47 -8.82
CA LYS A 136 0.61 -8.06 -8.60
C LYS A 136 1.53 -7.38 -7.60
N ALA A 137 1.64 -7.87 -6.39
CA ALA A 137 2.40 -7.21 -5.33
C ALA A 137 3.34 -8.18 -4.60
N ALA A 138 4.38 -7.62 -3.98
CA ALA A 138 5.36 -8.34 -3.19
C ALA A 138 5.60 -7.65 -1.85
N ALA A 139 5.68 -8.43 -0.77
CA ALA A 139 6.04 -7.99 0.58
C ALA A 139 7.02 -8.97 1.22
N VAL A 140 7.91 -8.47 2.08
CA VAL A 140 8.93 -9.28 2.77
C VAL A 140 8.72 -9.20 4.27
N ASP A 141 8.71 -10.36 4.93
CA ASP A 141 8.83 -10.49 6.37
C ASP A 141 9.94 -11.49 6.72
N GLY A 142 11.00 -10.99 7.32
CA GLY A 142 12.19 -11.79 7.64
C GLY A 142 12.75 -12.49 6.41
N ASN A 143 12.67 -13.82 6.37
CA ASN A 143 13.12 -14.67 5.25
C ASN A 143 11.98 -15.19 4.39
N THR A 144 10.81 -14.60 4.49
CA THR A 144 9.64 -14.98 3.69
C THR A 144 9.26 -13.83 2.75
N LEU A 145 9.17 -14.15 1.47
CA LEU A 145 8.59 -13.28 0.45
C LEU A 145 7.13 -13.72 0.23
N TYR A 146 6.22 -12.76 0.33
CA TYR A 146 4.81 -12.92 -0.03
C TYR A 146 4.59 -12.30 -1.39
N VAL A 147 3.86 -13.00 -2.26
CA VAL A 147 3.54 -12.54 -3.61
C VAL A 147 2.06 -12.73 -3.87
N SER A 148 1.34 -11.67 -4.22
CA SER A 148 -0.07 -11.75 -4.58
C SER A 148 -0.27 -11.96 -6.08
N SER A 149 -1.37 -12.64 -6.43
CA SER A 149 -1.89 -12.76 -7.78
C SER A 149 -3.36 -12.37 -7.76
N ASP A 150 -3.65 -11.17 -8.25
CA ASP A 150 -4.97 -10.54 -8.12
C ASP A 150 -6.04 -11.17 -9.02
N ASN A 151 -5.64 -11.65 -10.18
CA ASN A 151 -6.55 -12.27 -11.15
C ASN A 151 -7.14 -13.61 -10.70
N VAL A 152 -6.55 -14.24 -9.67
CA VAL A 152 -7.04 -15.52 -9.11
C VAL A 152 -7.26 -15.47 -7.60
N GLY A 153 -7.03 -14.33 -6.95
CA GLY A 153 -7.25 -14.17 -5.53
C GLY A 153 -6.33 -15.06 -4.68
N GLN A 154 -5.04 -15.15 -5.01
CA GLN A 154 -4.10 -16.03 -4.30
C GLN A 154 -2.87 -15.27 -3.82
N ILE A 155 -2.44 -15.56 -2.60
CA ILE A 155 -1.13 -15.15 -2.08
C ILE A 155 -0.25 -16.39 -1.94
N PHE A 156 1.00 -16.24 -2.37
CA PHE A 156 2.04 -17.27 -2.27
C PHE A 156 3.13 -16.84 -1.30
N THR A 157 3.83 -17.82 -0.73
CA THR A 157 5.08 -17.62 0.02
C THR A 157 6.24 -18.29 -0.67
N LEU A 158 7.40 -17.65 -0.59
CA LEU A 158 8.69 -18.17 -1.03
C LEU A 158 9.71 -17.96 0.09
N ASP A 159 10.54 -18.97 0.32
CA ASP A 159 11.68 -18.87 1.24
C ASP A 159 12.81 -18.11 0.54
N ILE A 160 13.20 -16.98 1.10
CA ILE A 160 14.27 -16.10 0.62
C ILE A 160 15.47 -16.05 1.58
N THR A 161 15.65 -17.11 2.37
CA THR A 161 16.86 -17.25 3.22
C THR A 161 18.14 -17.22 2.39
N HIS A 162 18.07 -17.75 1.16
CA HIS A 162 19.16 -17.82 0.20
C HIS A 162 18.76 -17.19 -1.14
N PRO A 163 18.68 -15.85 -1.23
CA PRO A 163 18.19 -15.18 -2.42
C PRO A 163 19.09 -15.35 -3.65
N GLU A 164 20.33 -15.77 -3.44
CA GLU A 164 21.25 -16.17 -4.52
C GLU A 164 20.87 -17.51 -5.21
N ASN A 165 19.92 -18.25 -4.66
CA ASN A 165 19.51 -19.58 -5.14
C ASN A 165 18.00 -19.70 -5.48
N MET A 166 17.36 -18.59 -5.78
CA MET A 166 15.90 -18.52 -5.95
C MET A 166 15.35 -19.39 -7.08
N SER A 167 16.12 -19.70 -8.11
CA SER A 167 15.70 -20.58 -9.21
C SER A 167 15.31 -22.00 -8.77
N ARG A 168 15.66 -22.41 -7.54
CA ARG A 168 15.31 -23.71 -6.94
C ARG A 168 14.14 -23.63 -5.97
N VAL A 169 13.68 -22.41 -5.62
CA VAL A 169 12.60 -22.19 -4.68
C VAL A 169 11.26 -22.41 -5.38
N GLN A 170 10.37 -23.12 -4.73
CA GLN A 170 9.01 -23.33 -5.22
C GLN A 170 8.03 -22.46 -4.45
N PRO A 171 7.17 -21.68 -5.13
CA PRO A 171 6.13 -20.91 -4.47
C PRO A 171 5.10 -21.86 -3.83
N LYS A 172 4.70 -21.56 -2.60
CA LYS A 172 3.68 -22.28 -1.85
C LYS A 172 2.43 -21.43 -1.74
N LYS A 173 1.26 -21.97 -2.04
CA LYS A 173 -0.01 -21.29 -1.75
C LYS A 173 -0.10 -21.06 -0.24
N TRP A 174 -0.39 -19.81 0.14
CA TRP A 174 -0.43 -19.39 1.52
C TRP A 174 -1.83 -18.98 1.96
N LEU A 175 -2.50 -18.11 1.21
CA LEU A 175 -3.83 -17.63 1.52
C LEU A 175 -4.61 -17.43 0.22
N GLU A 176 -5.88 -17.81 0.23
CA GLU A 176 -6.84 -17.50 -0.82
C GLU A 176 -7.69 -16.32 -0.34
N LEU A 177 -7.68 -15.22 -1.10
CA LEU A 177 -8.42 -14.01 -0.82
C LEU A 177 -8.82 -13.35 -2.14
N GLN A 178 -10.11 -13.41 -2.44
CA GLN A 178 -10.66 -12.85 -3.67
C GLN A 178 -10.37 -11.35 -3.75
N GLY A 179 -9.94 -10.90 -4.93
CA GLY A 179 -9.67 -9.49 -5.20
C GLY A 179 -8.40 -8.91 -4.56
N VAL A 180 -7.55 -9.76 -3.95
CA VAL A 180 -6.30 -9.31 -3.30
C VAL A 180 -5.50 -8.36 -4.19
N LYS A 181 -5.02 -7.25 -3.63
CA LYS A 181 -4.16 -6.25 -4.30
C LYS A 181 -2.80 -6.19 -3.64
N CYS A 182 -2.61 -5.31 -2.71
CA CYS A 182 -1.34 -5.04 -2.05
C CYS A 182 -1.31 -5.53 -0.60
N MET A 183 -0.12 -5.65 -0.07
CA MET A 183 0.13 -6.20 1.26
C MET A 183 1.19 -5.37 1.98
N ALA A 184 0.97 -5.12 3.27
CA ALA A 184 1.96 -4.58 4.19
C ALA A 184 2.12 -5.52 5.38
N VAL A 185 3.33 -5.81 5.79
CA VAL A 185 3.63 -6.73 6.89
C VAL A 185 4.58 -6.09 7.88
N GLY A 186 4.26 -6.20 9.16
CA GLY A 186 5.09 -5.74 10.26
C GLY A 186 4.60 -6.31 11.59
N ASP A 187 5.49 -6.51 12.53
CA ASP A 187 5.22 -7.06 13.86
C ASP A 187 4.42 -8.38 13.83
N GLY A 188 4.67 -9.20 12.79
CA GLY A 188 4.02 -10.51 12.63
C GLY A 188 2.55 -10.42 12.18
N VAL A 189 2.06 -9.26 11.78
CA VAL A 189 0.72 -9.04 11.24
C VAL A 189 0.83 -8.60 9.79
N MET A 190 0.03 -9.18 8.91
CA MET A 190 -0.13 -8.71 7.53
C MET A 190 -1.44 -7.99 7.37
N TYR A 191 -1.40 -6.83 6.70
CA TYR A 191 -2.57 -6.08 6.26
C TYR A 191 -2.67 -6.15 4.75
N ILE A 192 -3.89 -6.31 4.24
CA ILE A 192 -4.13 -6.62 2.83
C ILE A 192 -5.28 -5.76 2.33
N THR A 193 -5.06 -5.06 1.21
CA THR A 193 -6.13 -4.45 0.44
C THR A 193 -6.67 -5.45 -0.57
N ALA A 194 -7.98 -5.40 -0.81
CA ALA A 194 -8.63 -6.23 -1.81
C ALA A 194 -9.71 -5.42 -2.53
N LEU A 195 -9.90 -5.71 -3.82
CA LEU A 195 -11.04 -5.18 -4.56
C LEU A 195 -12.32 -5.69 -3.93
N PRO A 196 -13.33 -4.83 -3.78
CA PRO A 196 -14.64 -5.27 -3.36
C PRO A 196 -15.22 -6.26 -4.38
N GLU A 197 -16.13 -7.11 -3.93
CA GLU A 197 -16.88 -7.97 -4.83
C GLU A 197 -17.58 -7.12 -5.89
N ASN A 198 -17.46 -7.51 -7.15
CA ASN A 198 -18.16 -6.91 -8.27
C ASN A 198 -18.78 -8.01 -9.12
N GLY A 199 -19.87 -7.69 -9.78
CA GLY A 199 -20.57 -8.62 -10.66
C GLY A 199 -22.01 -8.17 -10.92
N PRO A 200 -22.69 -8.79 -11.88
CA PRO A 200 -24.06 -8.38 -12.23
C PRO A 200 -25.08 -8.58 -11.10
N ASP A 201 -24.76 -9.45 -10.14
CA ASP A 201 -25.64 -9.77 -9.01
C ASP A 201 -25.22 -9.05 -7.70
N VAL A 202 -24.19 -8.22 -7.74
CA VAL A 202 -23.71 -7.49 -6.56
C VAL A 202 -24.54 -6.22 -6.36
N ASP A 203 -25.12 -6.08 -5.18
CA ASP A 203 -25.81 -4.87 -4.76
C ASP A 203 -24.78 -3.78 -4.44
N GLU A 204 -24.52 -2.88 -5.39
CA GLU A 204 -23.53 -1.81 -5.28
C GLU A 204 -23.73 -0.94 -4.02
N THR A 205 -24.95 -0.86 -3.48
CA THR A 205 -25.24 -0.09 -2.25
C THR A 205 -24.70 -0.76 -0.99
N LYS A 206 -24.28 -2.02 -1.08
CA LYS A 206 -23.74 -2.82 0.02
C LYS A 206 -22.25 -3.10 -0.12
N VAL A 207 -21.64 -2.66 -1.23
CA VAL A 207 -20.21 -2.87 -1.46
C VAL A 207 -19.40 -2.05 -0.46
N GLU A 208 -18.41 -2.67 0.12
CA GLU A 208 -17.51 -2.07 1.11
C GLU A 208 -16.05 -2.19 0.67
N ASN A 209 -15.28 -1.13 0.87
CA ASN A 209 -13.82 -1.22 0.82
C ASN A 209 -13.33 -1.85 2.12
N ILE A 210 -12.62 -2.95 2.00
CA ILE A 210 -12.17 -3.75 3.14
C ILE A 210 -10.65 -3.80 3.17
N ILE A 211 -10.10 -3.61 4.36
CA ILE A 211 -8.73 -3.96 4.69
C ILE A 211 -8.82 -5.22 5.54
N PHE A 212 -8.17 -6.27 5.10
CA PHE A 212 -8.04 -7.51 5.85
C PHE A 212 -6.77 -7.51 6.70
N CYS A 213 -6.74 -8.34 7.75
CA CYS A 213 -5.51 -8.66 8.44
C CYS A 213 -5.36 -10.17 8.64
N VAL A 214 -4.10 -10.61 8.70
CA VAL A 214 -3.70 -11.96 9.09
C VAL A 214 -2.77 -11.83 10.29
N ARG A 215 -3.18 -12.34 11.46
CA ARG A 215 -2.46 -12.21 12.73
C ARG A 215 -1.53 -13.37 13.04
N ASP A 216 -1.76 -14.51 12.44
CA ASP A 216 -0.89 -15.69 12.52
C ASP A 216 -0.41 -16.03 11.11
N LEU A 217 0.82 -15.62 10.79
CA LEU A 217 1.40 -15.85 9.46
C LEU A 217 1.72 -17.32 9.19
N LYS A 218 1.75 -18.17 10.23
CA LYS A 218 1.99 -19.61 10.09
C LYS A 218 0.71 -20.38 9.77
N HIS A 219 -0.43 -19.90 10.28
CA HIS A 219 -1.75 -20.47 10.06
C HIS A 219 -2.68 -19.36 9.53
N PRO A 220 -2.50 -18.95 8.26
CA PRO A 220 -3.13 -17.75 7.75
C PRO A 220 -4.65 -17.86 7.69
N LYS A 221 -5.30 -16.84 8.25
CA LYS A 221 -6.72 -16.61 8.16
C LYS A 221 -6.95 -15.12 8.01
N ALA A 222 -7.56 -14.72 6.90
CA ALA A 222 -7.93 -13.33 6.69
C ALA A 222 -9.15 -12.97 7.58
N GLU A 223 -9.05 -11.86 8.28
CA GLU A 223 -10.12 -11.27 9.07
C GLU A 223 -10.31 -9.82 8.66
N THR A 224 -11.55 -9.35 8.66
CA THR A 224 -11.81 -7.93 8.41
C THR A 224 -11.15 -7.09 9.49
N PHE A 225 -10.24 -6.24 9.08
CA PHE A 225 -9.56 -5.30 9.96
C PHE A 225 -10.28 -3.96 10.01
N PHE A 226 -10.67 -3.45 8.85
CA PHE A 226 -11.41 -2.22 8.65
C PHE A 226 -12.33 -2.36 7.46
N SER A 227 -13.52 -1.76 7.54
CA SER A 227 -14.49 -1.74 6.45
C SER A 227 -15.16 -0.38 6.39
N ARG A 228 -15.34 0.13 5.17
CA ARG A 228 -16.07 1.36 4.92
C ARG A 228 -16.93 1.23 3.67
N LYS A 229 -18.20 1.62 3.78
CA LYS A 229 -19.12 1.65 2.64
C LYS A 229 -18.58 2.57 1.54
N MET A 230 -18.65 2.09 0.31
CA MET A 230 -18.26 2.85 -0.88
C MET A 230 -19.27 3.96 -1.22
N TYR A 231 -20.52 3.77 -0.88
CA TYR A 231 -21.63 4.56 -1.39
C TYR A 231 -22.44 5.22 -0.27
N SER A 232 -22.67 6.53 -0.37
CA SER A 232 -23.46 7.29 0.62
C SER A 232 -24.95 7.40 0.30
N GLY A 233 -25.40 6.87 -0.84
CA GLY A 233 -26.80 6.88 -1.27
C GLY A 233 -27.17 7.91 -2.33
N ASP A 234 -26.34 8.91 -2.63
CA ASP A 234 -26.57 9.89 -3.72
C ASP A 234 -25.33 10.08 -4.60
N PRO A 235 -25.29 9.44 -5.80
CA PRO A 235 -24.15 9.54 -6.71
C PRO A 235 -23.93 10.95 -7.25
N ALA A 236 -24.92 11.81 -7.23
CA ALA A 236 -24.81 13.18 -7.74
C ALA A 236 -24.22 14.13 -6.67
N ALA A 237 -24.44 13.83 -5.39
CA ALA A 237 -23.96 14.64 -4.27
C ALA A 237 -22.52 14.29 -3.86
N ASP A 238 -22.06 13.07 -4.11
CA ASP A 238 -20.79 12.57 -3.60
C ASP A 238 -19.73 12.47 -4.72
N LYS A 239 -19.09 13.60 -5.00
CA LYS A 239 -18.02 13.69 -6.01
C LYS A 239 -16.77 12.88 -5.67
N ASN A 240 -16.64 12.45 -4.41
CA ASN A 240 -15.46 11.82 -3.84
C ASN A 240 -15.74 10.42 -3.29
N ILE A 241 -16.62 9.67 -3.97
CA ILE A 241 -16.89 8.28 -3.61
C ILE A 241 -15.61 7.46 -3.82
N SER A 242 -15.18 6.78 -2.78
CA SER A 242 -14.13 5.77 -2.82
C SER A 242 -14.60 4.58 -3.66
N VAL A 243 -13.83 4.22 -4.68
CA VAL A 243 -14.13 3.07 -5.55
C VAL A 243 -13.43 1.81 -5.04
N TYR A 244 -12.14 1.92 -4.70
CA TYR A 244 -11.39 0.83 -4.08
C TYR A 244 -10.09 1.34 -3.44
N TYR A 245 -9.56 0.55 -2.50
CA TYR A 245 -8.22 0.70 -1.96
C TYR A 245 -7.25 -0.19 -2.75
N GLU A 246 -6.05 0.32 -3.06
CA GLU A 246 -5.04 -0.46 -3.76
C GLU A 246 -3.75 -0.60 -2.95
N GLY A 247 -2.89 0.41 -2.98
CA GLY A 247 -1.64 0.41 -2.23
C GLY A 247 -1.84 0.47 -0.72
N ILE A 248 -0.97 -0.20 0.03
CA ILE A 248 -0.96 -0.17 1.49
C ILE A 248 0.47 -0.28 2.01
N THR A 249 0.83 0.54 2.98
CA THR A 249 2.10 0.43 3.71
C THR A 249 1.90 0.72 5.20
N LEU A 250 2.73 0.11 6.04
CA LEU A 250 2.80 0.44 7.46
C LEU A 250 3.61 1.71 7.67
N SER A 251 3.23 2.50 8.69
CA SER A 251 4.12 3.51 9.24
C SER A 251 5.37 2.86 9.85
N GLU A 252 6.49 3.59 9.89
CA GLU A 252 7.76 3.06 10.44
C GLU A 252 7.64 2.59 11.89
N ASP A 253 6.74 3.19 12.66
CA ASP A 253 6.45 2.82 14.04
C ASP A 253 5.39 1.72 14.18
N ASN A 254 4.83 1.22 13.07
CA ASN A 254 3.76 0.21 13.01
C ASN A 254 2.43 0.61 13.67
N TYR A 255 2.19 1.91 13.94
CA TYR A 255 0.93 2.37 14.55
C TYR A 255 -0.12 2.82 13.54
N ALA A 256 0.24 3.02 12.29
CA ALA A 256 -0.67 3.45 11.25
C ALA A 256 -0.49 2.70 9.93
N LEU A 257 -1.54 2.68 9.12
CA LEU A 257 -1.52 2.23 7.74
C LEU A 257 -1.73 3.45 6.84
N TYR A 258 -0.88 3.63 5.85
CA TYR A 258 -1.12 4.52 4.73
C TYR A 258 -1.71 3.73 3.58
N ILE A 259 -2.72 4.29 2.91
CA ILE A 259 -3.52 3.56 1.93
C ILE A 259 -3.80 4.49 0.75
N THR A 260 -3.70 3.95 -0.47
CA THR A 260 -4.18 4.65 -1.67
C THR A 260 -5.66 4.36 -1.88
N ASP A 261 -6.43 5.42 -2.17
CA ASP A 261 -7.87 5.37 -2.36
C ASP A 261 -8.22 5.91 -3.76
N HIS A 262 -8.64 5.02 -4.64
CA HIS A 262 -9.17 5.40 -5.94
C HIS A 262 -10.60 5.90 -5.79
N ARG A 263 -10.87 7.08 -6.32
CA ARG A 263 -12.17 7.74 -6.28
C ARG A 263 -12.65 8.07 -7.69
N VAL A 264 -13.93 8.40 -7.83
CA VAL A 264 -14.53 8.66 -9.15
C VAL A 264 -13.83 9.77 -9.92
N LYS A 265 -13.39 10.84 -9.24
CA LYS A 265 -12.73 11.99 -9.89
C LYS A 265 -11.34 12.28 -9.35
N THR A 266 -11.06 11.84 -8.14
CA THR A 266 -9.83 12.13 -7.42
C THR A 266 -9.13 10.84 -7.05
N GLY A 267 -7.85 10.90 -6.73
CA GLY A 267 -7.18 9.91 -5.91
C GLY A 267 -6.89 10.52 -4.56
N ALA A 268 -6.85 9.70 -3.52
CA ALA A 268 -6.55 10.16 -2.19
C ALA A 268 -5.54 9.25 -1.49
N ILE A 269 -4.83 9.82 -0.53
CA ILE A 269 -3.99 9.10 0.41
C ILE A 269 -4.63 9.19 1.78
N LEU A 270 -4.88 8.03 2.35
CA LEU A 270 -5.50 7.87 3.66
C LEU A 270 -4.47 7.44 4.69
N VAL A 271 -4.71 7.80 5.93
CA VAL A 271 -4.05 7.21 7.09
C VAL A 271 -5.11 6.60 7.99
N LEU A 272 -4.88 5.35 8.38
CA LEU A 272 -5.72 4.59 9.32
C LEU A 272 -4.89 4.28 10.56
N ASP A 273 -5.28 4.83 11.70
CA ASP A 273 -4.71 4.48 12.99
C ASP A 273 -5.07 3.03 13.36
N ILE A 274 -4.07 2.21 13.66
CA ILE A 274 -4.26 0.78 13.92
C ILE A 274 -4.96 0.53 15.25
N GLY A 275 -4.74 1.37 16.25
CA GLY A 275 -5.31 1.23 17.59
C GLY A 275 -6.76 1.68 17.65
N THR A 276 -7.04 2.90 17.16
CA THR A 276 -8.38 3.54 17.25
C THR A 276 -9.30 3.16 16.11
N ARG A 277 -8.77 2.72 14.96
CA ARG A 277 -9.50 2.50 13.71
C ARG A 277 -10.05 3.79 13.08
N GLU A 278 -9.50 4.93 13.48
CA GLU A 278 -9.85 6.19 12.86
C GLU A 278 -9.11 6.37 11.54
N MET A 279 -9.86 6.67 10.48
CA MET A 279 -9.33 6.91 9.15
C MET A 279 -9.54 8.37 8.75
N ARG A 280 -8.48 8.99 8.21
CA ARG A 280 -8.54 10.36 7.69
C ARG A 280 -7.84 10.48 6.36
N VAL A 281 -8.26 11.43 5.54
CA VAL A 281 -7.58 11.84 4.31
C VAL A 281 -6.41 12.75 4.70
N ILE A 282 -5.21 12.46 4.17
CA ILE A 282 -4.03 13.31 4.35
C ILE A 282 -3.65 14.05 3.08
N TYR A 283 -4.05 13.53 1.92
CA TYR A 283 -3.86 14.16 0.62
C TYR A 283 -4.96 13.74 -0.35
N GLU A 284 -5.38 14.64 -1.23
CA GLU A 284 -6.36 14.39 -2.30
C GLU A 284 -6.07 15.29 -3.49
N GLU A 285 -6.13 14.74 -4.71
CA GLU A 285 -5.89 15.49 -5.95
C GLU A 285 -6.80 14.96 -7.07
N GLU A 286 -7.33 15.88 -7.90
CA GLU A 286 -8.13 15.52 -9.07
C GLU A 286 -7.25 14.83 -10.12
N GLY A 287 -7.69 13.67 -10.59
CA GLY A 287 -6.99 12.87 -11.59
C GLY A 287 -5.76 12.11 -11.08
N LEU A 288 -5.45 12.14 -9.78
CA LEU A 288 -4.44 11.28 -9.18
C LEU A 288 -4.87 9.80 -9.34
N ASP A 289 -3.96 8.96 -9.81
CA ASP A 289 -4.15 7.51 -10.03
C ASP A 289 -3.10 6.72 -9.23
N PRO A 290 -3.29 6.60 -7.89
CA PRO A 290 -2.25 6.14 -6.99
C PRO A 290 -2.23 4.62 -6.87
N SER A 291 -1.31 3.94 -7.58
CA SER A 291 -1.25 2.47 -7.68
C SER A 291 -0.64 1.76 -6.46
N ASP A 292 0.29 2.40 -5.77
CA ASP A 292 0.98 1.86 -4.59
C ASP A 292 1.47 3.01 -3.71
N LEU A 293 2.11 2.72 -2.59
CA LEU A 293 2.86 3.70 -1.81
C LEU A 293 3.89 3.05 -0.92
N THR A 294 4.90 3.82 -0.54
CA THR A 294 5.86 3.41 0.47
C THR A 294 6.26 4.58 1.36
N GLN A 295 6.56 4.31 2.61
CA GLN A 295 7.10 5.28 3.54
C GLN A 295 8.62 5.20 3.60
N THR A 296 9.25 6.35 3.73
CA THR A 296 10.62 6.53 4.24
C THR A 296 10.56 7.41 5.46
N GLU A 297 11.67 7.57 6.20
CA GLU A 297 11.73 8.38 7.43
C GLU A 297 11.02 9.75 7.35
N LYS A 298 10.94 10.37 6.18
CA LYS A 298 10.48 11.74 6.02
C LYS A 298 9.33 11.92 5.06
N ALA A 299 8.98 10.91 4.28
CA ALA A 299 8.02 11.09 3.20
C ALA A 299 7.32 9.80 2.80
N LEU A 300 6.13 9.96 2.23
CA LEU A 300 5.47 8.94 1.42
C LEU A 300 5.81 9.16 -0.06
N PHE A 301 6.12 8.08 -0.75
CA PHE A 301 6.29 8.06 -2.20
C PHE A 301 5.13 7.29 -2.81
N ILE A 302 4.40 7.94 -3.71
CA ILE A 302 3.17 7.45 -4.31
C ILE A 302 3.34 7.43 -5.82
N PRO A 303 3.41 6.25 -6.46
CA PRO A 303 3.32 6.15 -7.90
C PRO A 303 1.97 6.67 -8.39
N ASP A 304 1.99 7.58 -9.34
CA ASP A 304 0.82 8.11 -10.03
C ASP A 304 0.91 7.69 -11.49
N MET A 305 0.29 6.55 -11.78
CA MET A 305 0.46 5.84 -13.03
C MET A 305 0.01 6.68 -14.22
N LYS A 306 -1.18 7.25 -14.15
CA LYS A 306 -1.80 8.01 -15.24
C LYS A 306 -1.06 9.30 -15.53
N ASN A 307 -0.50 9.96 -14.52
CA ASN A 307 0.18 11.24 -14.68
C ASN A 307 1.68 11.11 -14.88
N HIS A 308 2.21 9.88 -14.99
CA HIS A 308 3.63 9.59 -15.27
C HIS A 308 4.55 10.29 -14.29
N ARG A 309 4.28 10.15 -12.99
CA ARG A 309 5.09 10.72 -11.90
C ARG A 309 5.11 9.80 -10.67
N VAL A 310 6.02 10.07 -9.78
CA VAL A 310 5.93 9.65 -8.38
C VAL A 310 5.73 10.90 -7.55
N LEU A 311 4.61 10.99 -6.85
CA LEU A 311 4.34 12.05 -5.90
C LEU A 311 5.07 11.76 -4.60
N LYS A 312 5.69 12.77 -4.01
CA LYS A 312 6.34 12.73 -2.71
C LYS A 312 5.57 13.65 -1.76
N LEU A 313 5.07 13.09 -0.66
CA LEU A 313 4.44 13.85 0.43
C LEU A 313 5.40 13.85 1.62
N GLU A 314 5.80 15.03 2.10
CA GLU A 314 6.57 15.14 3.34
C GLU A 314 5.66 14.85 4.56
N LEU A 315 6.18 14.05 5.53
CA LEU A 315 5.45 13.64 6.74
C LEU A 315 5.82 14.47 7.95
#